data_c4626389f56d367848d8651367b4bde4
#
_entry.id   c4626389f56d367848d8651367b4bde4
#
_cell.length_a   1.000
_cell.length_b   1.000
_cell.length_c   1.000
_cell.angle_alpha   90.00
_cell.angle_beta   90.00
_cell.angle_gamma   90.00
#
_symmetry.space_group_name_H-M   'P 1'
#
loop_
_entity.id
_entity.type
_entity.pdbx_description
1 polymer ?
#
loop_
_entity_poly.entity_id
_entity_poly.type
_entity_poly.pdbx_seq_one_letter_code
_entity_poly.pdbx_strand_id
1 'polypeptide(L)'
;MAVTPSPARGRLIALDARQMRIAIGGSPAPLEQLEPWEDFERSQGRPLFGRYAYEVDSKTVAVIALYRYSMARWPFLWAKHGPVWLGEQSPTREAELRKLLVREVRRRDKRVVFIRMHARFCARDTLPLMSSITYDRTYVIDLRPGTPEAIRAAMPKDGRRGVRRAERVAREAGCTIAEETGLSREEFESVYQVLIATAERDGFRPHPSQVYWDMLTTLGPQHARLFVLRRDGVPHCWDLVTVAGKDAATYYGASSNASRSFRGAEALDWAVACTLAKEGIRSLDLMGAESTRVPELYGVGRYKRRFAQHPTEVDGAWDVPTRPVVYQALGRARRTRHLVRKWLGR
;
A
#
# COMPACT_ATOMS: atom_id res chain seq x y z
N MET A 1 -5.66 -50.97 -4.49
CA MET A 1 -5.12 -49.90 -3.64
C MET A 1 -4.81 -48.72 -4.53
N ALA A 2 -5.61 -47.66 -4.48
CA ALA A 2 -5.33 -46.43 -5.22
C ALA A 2 -4.14 -45.72 -4.55
N VAL A 3 -3.04 -45.58 -5.28
CA VAL A 3 -1.89 -44.79 -4.86
C VAL A 3 -2.34 -43.32 -4.86
N THR A 4 -2.56 -42.76 -3.69
CA THR A 4 -2.79 -41.32 -3.55
C THR A 4 -1.54 -40.61 -4.08
N PRO A 5 -1.63 -39.77 -5.13
CA PRO A 5 -0.45 -39.09 -5.64
C PRO A 5 0.15 -38.23 -4.52
N SER A 6 1.45 -38.39 -4.29
CA SER A 6 2.20 -37.52 -3.37
C SER A 6 1.95 -36.08 -3.76
N PRO A 7 1.60 -35.20 -2.81
CA PRO A 7 1.33 -33.80 -3.16
C PRO A 7 2.54 -33.24 -3.89
N ALA A 8 2.30 -32.66 -5.06
CA ALA A 8 3.31 -32.04 -5.88
C ALA A 8 4.12 -31.03 -5.04
N ARG A 9 5.45 -31.21 -5.00
CA ARG A 9 6.32 -30.31 -4.23
C ARG A 9 6.61 -29.05 -5.02
N GLY A 10 6.28 -27.94 -4.41
CA GLY A 10 6.64 -26.63 -4.96
C GLY A 10 8.14 -26.36 -4.90
N ARG A 11 8.62 -25.48 -5.78
CA ARG A 11 10.01 -24.99 -5.81
C ARG A 11 10.06 -23.49 -5.97
N LEU A 12 11.15 -22.86 -5.49
CA LEU A 12 11.47 -21.46 -5.76
C LEU A 12 12.48 -21.37 -6.90
N ILE A 13 12.19 -20.50 -7.86
CA ILE A 13 13.07 -20.16 -8.98
C ILE A 13 13.38 -18.68 -8.87
N ALA A 14 14.68 -18.33 -8.87
CA ALA A 14 15.09 -16.94 -8.91
C ALA A 14 14.78 -16.35 -10.30
N LEU A 15 14.25 -15.13 -10.31
CA LEU A 15 13.88 -14.40 -11.52
C LEU A 15 14.67 -13.09 -11.63
N ASP A 16 14.94 -12.69 -12.85
CA ASP A 16 15.24 -11.29 -13.17
C ASP A 16 13.94 -10.46 -13.34
N ALA A 17 14.09 -9.15 -13.56
CA ALA A 17 12.94 -8.25 -13.73
C ALA A 17 12.07 -8.63 -14.94
N ARG A 18 12.71 -8.97 -16.08
CA ARG A 18 12.02 -9.36 -17.31
C ARG A 18 11.26 -10.66 -17.13
N GLN A 19 11.87 -11.66 -16.50
CA GLN A 19 11.24 -12.95 -16.23
C GLN A 19 10.03 -12.78 -15.30
N MET A 20 10.13 -11.94 -14.25
CA MET A 20 9.01 -11.67 -13.35
C MET A 20 7.87 -10.96 -14.09
N ARG A 21 8.17 -9.98 -14.94
CA ARG A 21 7.17 -9.30 -15.76
C ARG A 21 6.46 -10.26 -16.71
N ILE A 22 7.20 -11.17 -17.35
CA ILE A 22 6.61 -12.20 -18.22
C ILE A 22 5.72 -13.15 -17.41
N ALA A 23 6.15 -13.57 -16.22
CA ALA A 23 5.37 -14.46 -15.36
C ALA A 23 4.05 -13.81 -14.88
N ILE A 24 4.07 -12.53 -14.54
CA ILE A 24 2.85 -11.76 -14.19
C ILE A 24 1.94 -11.64 -15.40
N GLY A 25 2.51 -11.42 -16.59
CA GLY A 25 1.74 -11.24 -17.82
C GLY A 25 0.77 -10.07 -17.71
N GLY A 26 -0.50 -10.31 -18.05
CA GLY A 26 -1.58 -9.34 -17.91
C GLY A 26 -2.34 -9.40 -16.58
N SER A 27 -1.88 -10.18 -15.60
CA SER A 27 -2.52 -10.28 -14.30
C SER A 27 -2.38 -9.01 -13.49
N PRO A 28 -3.40 -8.57 -12.73
CA PRO A 28 -3.26 -7.46 -11.80
C PRO A 28 -2.14 -7.72 -10.79
N ALA A 29 -1.28 -6.73 -10.60
CA ALA A 29 -0.20 -6.81 -9.62
C ALA A 29 0.00 -5.45 -8.96
N PRO A 30 0.24 -5.39 -7.64
CA PRO A 30 0.51 -4.15 -6.94
C PRO A 30 1.86 -3.58 -7.41
N LEU A 31 1.92 -2.25 -7.51
CA LEU A 31 3.11 -1.55 -7.99
C LEU A 31 4.37 -1.96 -7.22
N GLU A 32 4.25 -2.25 -5.93
CA GLU A 32 5.34 -2.64 -5.03
C GLU A 32 5.98 -3.98 -5.40
N GLN A 33 5.34 -4.77 -6.25
CA GLN A 33 5.88 -6.02 -6.78
C GLN A 33 6.39 -5.89 -8.22
N LEU A 34 6.24 -4.72 -8.83
CA LEU A 34 6.67 -4.44 -10.20
C LEU A 34 8.06 -3.79 -10.24
N GLU A 35 8.68 -3.84 -11.44
CA GLU A 35 10.03 -3.32 -11.67
C GLU A 35 10.20 -1.83 -11.30
N PRO A 36 9.27 -0.91 -11.63
CA PRO A 36 9.43 0.52 -11.30
C PRO A 36 9.60 0.79 -9.81
N TRP A 37 9.02 -0.04 -8.94
CA TRP A 37 9.15 0.11 -7.49
C TRP A 37 10.58 -0.11 -6.98
N GLU A 38 11.42 -0.85 -7.72
CA GLU A 38 12.81 -1.08 -7.32
C GLU A 38 13.62 0.20 -7.27
N ASP A 39 13.42 1.11 -8.22
CA ASP A 39 14.16 2.37 -8.26
C ASP A 39 13.79 3.25 -7.06
N PHE A 40 12.52 3.29 -6.70
CA PHE A 40 12.08 3.97 -5.48
C PHE A 40 12.68 3.31 -4.22
N GLU A 41 12.63 1.99 -4.07
CA GLU A 41 13.21 1.33 -2.90
C GLU A 41 14.74 1.54 -2.84
N ARG A 42 15.41 1.56 -4.00
CA ARG A 42 16.85 1.84 -4.09
C ARG A 42 17.18 3.27 -3.65
N SER A 43 16.40 4.27 -4.05
CA SER A 43 16.57 5.66 -3.61
C SER A 43 16.44 5.80 -2.09
N GLN A 44 15.65 4.94 -1.46
CA GLN A 44 15.47 4.87 0.00
C GLN A 44 16.53 4.01 0.72
N GLY A 45 17.59 3.57 0.03
CA GLY A 45 18.60 2.68 0.60
C GLY A 45 18.13 1.26 0.91
N ARG A 46 17.09 0.79 0.21
CA ARG A 46 16.46 -0.53 0.41
C ARG A 46 16.65 -1.41 -0.83
N PRO A 47 17.84 -1.99 -1.03
CA PRO A 47 18.13 -2.75 -2.24
C PRO A 47 17.26 -4.00 -2.35
N LEU A 48 17.03 -4.40 -3.59
CA LEU A 48 16.41 -5.68 -3.90
C LEU A 48 17.23 -6.83 -3.31
N PHE A 49 16.59 -7.70 -2.56
CA PHE A 49 17.19 -8.97 -2.12
C PHE A 49 17.05 -10.04 -3.19
N GLY A 50 15.93 -10.10 -3.87
CA GLY A 50 15.69 -11.01 -4.99
C GLY A 50 14.21 -11.08 -5.39
N ARG A 51 14.01 -11.60 -6.60
CA ARG A 51 12.71 -11.96 -7.16
C ARG A 51 12.62 -13.46 -7.30
N TYR A 52 11.47 -14.02 -7.01
CA TYR A 52 11.27 -15.47 -7.07
C TYR A 52 9.91 -15.81 -7.66
N ALA A 53 9.88 -16.88 -8.46
CA ALA A 53 8.67 -17.62 -8.77
C ALA A 53 8.51 -18.77 -7.79
N TYR A 54 7.29 -19.00 -7.35
CA TYR A 54 6.87 -20.25 -6.72
C TYR A 54 6.14 -21.10 -7.75
N GLU A 55 6.74 -22.23 -8.08
CA GLU A 55 6.22 -23.18 -9.06
C GLU A 55 5.72 -24.45 -8.40
N VAL A 56 4.59 -24.95 -8.91
CA VAL A 56 4.02 -26.26 -8.58
C VAL A 56 3.68 -26.94 -9.91
N ASP A 57 4.12 -28.18 -10.11
CA ASP A 57 3.94 -28.94 -11.36
C ASP A 57 4.39 -28.16 -12.60
N SER A 58 5.56 -27.51 -12.51
CA SER A 58 6.15 -26.69 -13.58
C SER A 58 5.32 -25.47 -14.00
N LYS A 59 4.31 -25.10 -13.21
CA LYS A 59 3.52 -23.87 -13.41
C LYS A 59 3.86 -22.85 -12.34
N THR A 60 4.11 -21.62 -12.73
CA THR A 60 4.25 -20.50 -11.81
C THR A 60 2.89 -20.18 -11.19
N VAL A 61 2.77 -20.36 -9.88
CA VAL A 61 1.53 -20.10 -9.12
C VAL A 61 1.58 -18.82 -8.30
N ALA A 62 2.79 -18.32 -7.99
CA ALA A 62 2.98 -17.01 -7.40
C ALA A 62 4.35 -16.43 -7.75
N VAL A 63 4.47 -15.11 -7.70
CA VAL A 63 5.76 -14.41 -7.79
C VAL A 63 5.91 -13.43 -6.63
N ILE A 64 7.15 -13.16 -6.22
CA ILE A 64 7.43 -12.28 -5.09
C ILE A 64 8.76 -11.54 -5.28
N ALA A 65 8.74 -10.21 -5.03
CA ALA A 65 9.93 -9.38 -4.90
C ALA A 65 10.16 -9.03 -3.42
N LEU A 66 11.38 -9.21 -2.95
CA LEU A 66 11.79 -8.97 -1.57
C LEU A 66 12.83 -7.85 -1.54
N TYR A 67 12.58 -6.82 -0.74
CA TYR A 67 13.49 -5.71 -0.53
C TYR A 67 14.10 -5.75 0.87
N ARG A 68 15.33 -5.27 1.01
CA ARG A 68 16.05 -5.26 2.27
C ARG A 68 15.71 -4.02 3.09
N TYR A 69 15.21 -4.25 4.28
CA TYR A 69 14.93 -3.24 5.29
C TYR A 69 15.77 -3.47 6.53
N SER A 70 15.79 -2.48 7.42
CA SER A 70 16.41 -2.61 8.73
C SER A 70 15.52 -2.07 9.84
N MET A 71 15.53 -2.73 10.97
CA MET A 71 14.97 -2.27 12.23
C MET A 71 16.14 -2.08 13.20
N ALA A 72 16.60 -0.84 13.37
CA ALA A 72 17.90 -0.54 13.96
C ALA A 72 19.01 -1.30 13.19
N ARG A 73 19.78 -2.16 13.88
CA ARG A 73 20.84 -2.98 13.25
C ARG A 73 20.38 -4.31 12.66
N TRP A 74 19.08 -4.64 12.78
CA TRP A 74 18.58 -5.96 12.43
C TRP A 74 17.95 -5.93 11.04
N PRO A 75 18.54 -6.61 10.04
CA PRO A 75 17.97 -6.66 8.70
C PRO A 75 16.75 -7.57 8.68
N PHE A 76 15.76 -7.15 7.90
CA PHE A 76 14.62 -7.97 7.53
C PHE A 76 14.27 -7.76 6.06
N LEU A 77 13.43 -8.61 5.50
CA LEU A 77 12.96 -8.46 4.13
C LEU A 77 11.48 -8.07 4.15
N TRP A 78 11.09 -7.22 3.23
CA TRP A 78 9.70 -6.86 3.04
C TRP A 78 9.29 -7.07 1.58
N ALA A 79 8.22 -7.87 1.38
CA ALA A 79 7.45 -7.94 0.15
C ALA A 79 6.16 -7.15 0.36
N LYS A 80 6.18 -5.85 0.09
CA LYS A 80 4.96 -5.04 0.19
C LYS A 80 3.93 -5.57 -0.80
N HIS A 81 2.71 -5.80 -0.35
CA HIS A 81 1.59 -6.34 -1.12
C HIS A 81 1.90 -7.64 -1.89
N GLY A 82 3.01 -8.30 -1.58
CA GLY A 82 3.39 -9.59 -2.14
C GLY A 82 3.23 -10.75 -1.15
N PRO A 83 3.09 -11.99 -1.69
CA PRO A 83 3.27 -12.40 -3.09
C PRO A 83 2.10 -12.03 -4.00
N VAL A 84 2.37 -11.97 -5.31
CA VAL A 84 1.35 -11.92 -6.35
C VAL A 84 0.95 -13.35 -6.72
N TRP A 85 -0.27 -13.73 -6.44
CA TRP A 85 -0.80 -15.04 -6.78
C TRP A 85 -1.33 -15.03 -8.22
N LEU A 86 -0.83 -15.96 -9.04
CA LEU A 86 -1.21 -16.16 -10.43
C LEU A 86 -2.08 -17.40 -10.62
N GLY A 87 -2.12 -18.23 -9.60
CA GLY A 87 -2.95 -19.42 -9.50
C GLY A 87 -3.74 -19.43 -8.18
N GLU A 88 -4.37 -20.56 -7.90
CA GLU A 88 -5.15 -20.73 -6.68
C GLU A 88 -4.30 -20.52 -5.43
N GLN A 89 -4.72 -19.62 -4.55
CA GLN A 89 -4.16 -19.37 -3.24
C GLN A 89 -4.83 -20.29 -2.21
N SER A 90 -4.04 -21.08 -1.49
CA SER A 90 -4.56 -22.00 -0.49
C SER A 90 -3.66 -22.04 0.75
N PRO A 91 -4.16 -22.50 1.92
CA PRO A 91 -3.36 -22.62 3.14
C PRO A 91 -2.08 -23.44 2.93
N THR A 92 -2.16 -24.53 2.18
CA THR A 92 -1.02 -25.42 1.90
C THR A 92 0.02 -24.72 1.03
N ARG A 93 -0.39 -24.07 -0.05
CA ARG A 93 0.51 -23.34 -0.97
C ARG A 93 1.19 -22.16 -0.29
N GLU A 94 0.46 -21.40 0.54
CA GLU A 94 1.06 -20.32 1.30
C GLU A 94 2.08 -20.84 2.30
N ALA A 95 1.76 -21.89 3.07
CA ALA A 95 2.67 -22.46 4.04
C ALA A 95 3.94 -23.01 3.36
N GLU A 96 3.80 -23.65 2.20
CA GLU A 96 4.95 -24.15 1.43
C GLU A 96 5.81 -22.98 0.91
N LEU A 97 5.21 -21.98 0.31
CA LEU A 97 5.93 -20.78 -0.15
C LEU A 97 6.72 -20.13 0.99
N ARG A 98 6.10 -19.90 2.14
CA ARG A 98 6.78 -19.33 3.31
C ARG A 98 7.97 -20.20 3.75
N LYS A 99 7.80 -21.51 3.81
CA LYS A 99 8.87 -22.45 4.15
C LYS A 99 10.04 -22.41 3.17
N LEU A 100 9.75 -22.35 1.88
CA LEU A 100 10.75 -22.24 0.82
C LEU A 100 11.51 -20.91 0.90
N LEU A 101 10.79 -19.80 1.09
CA LEU A 101 11.39 -18.46 1.26
C LEU A 101 12.29 -18.41 2.49
N VAL A 102 11.84 -18.93 3.63
CA VAL A 102 12.68 -18.98 4.85
C VAL A 102 13.97 -19.77 4.60
N ARG A 103 13.88 -20.90 3.90
CA ARG A 103 15.06 -21.72 3.55
C ARG A 103 16.02 -20.95 2.65
N GLU A 104 15.51 -20.32 1.60
CA GLU A 104 16.31 -19.55 0.64
C GLU A 104 16.98 -18.35 1.31
N VAL A 105 16.23 -17.59 2.11
CA VAL A 105 16.78 -16.43 2.83
C VAL A 105 17.87 -16.85 3.81
N ARG A 106 17.67 -17.93 4.57
CA ARG A 106 18.71 -18.44 5.49
C ARG A 106 19.96 -18.90 4.75
N ARG A 107 19.80 -19.48 3.57
CA ARG A 107 20.92 -19.92 2.72
C ARG A 107 21.75 -18.73 2.24
N ARG A 108 21.09 -17.61 1.84
CA ARG A 108 21.75 -16.44 1.24
C ARG A 108 22.27 -15.44 2.28
N ASP A 109 21.50 -15.18 3.34
CA ASP A 109 21.90 -14.25 4.40
C ASP A 109 21.31 -14.67 5.76
N LYS A 110 22.14 -15.30 6.58
CA LYS A 110 21.79 -15.75 7.92
C LYS A 110 21.50 -14.60 8.91
N ARG A 111 21.82 -13.34 8.57
CA ARG A 111 21.58 -12.17 9.44
C ARG A 111 20.14 -11.70 9.37
N VAL A 112 19.43 -11.96 8.29
CA VAL A 112 18.01 -11.61 8.13
C VAL A 112 17.21 -12.26 9.24
N VAL A 113 16.40 -11.47 9.96
CA VAL A 113 15.66 -11.93 11.14
C VAL A 113 14.28 -12.46 10.79
N PHE A 114 13.61 -11.84 9.84
CA PHE A 114 12.27 -12.25 9.39
C PHE A 114 12.00 -11.75 7.95
N ILE A 115 10.98 -12.33 7.34
CA ILE A 115 10.38 -11.87 6.09
C ILE A 115 9.02 -11.28 6.45
N ARG A 116 8.75 -10.05 6.05
CA ARG A 116 7.42 -9.44 6.10
C ARG A 116 6.76 -9.60 4.76
N MET A 117 5.59 -10.21 4.72
CA MET A 117 4.85 -10.47 3.49
C MET A 117 3.35 -10.54 3.76
N HIS A 118 2.55 -10.45 2.72
CA HIS A 118 1.11 -10.56 2.84
C HIS A 118 0.67 -12.03 2.77
N ALA A 119 -0.32 -12.38 3.57
CA ALA A 119 -0.89 -13.72 3.62
C ALA A 119 -2.37 -13.66 4.00
N ARG A 120 -3.17 -14.48 3.33
CA ARG A 120 -4.59 -14.70 3.60
C ARG A 120 -4.78 -15.72 4.73
N PHE A 121 -3.97 -16.76 4.71
CA PHE A 121 -4.09 -17.87 5.63
C PHE A 121 -3.00 -17.82 6.70
N CYS A 122 -3.39 -17.35 7.88
CA CYS A 122 -2.50 -17.30 9.03
C CYS A 122 -2.22 -18.71 9.58
N ALA A 123 -0.99 -18.93 10.02
CA ALA A 123 -0.55 -20.18 10.63
C ALA A 123 0.44 -19.90 11.76
N ARG A 124 0.97 -20.95 12.42
CA ARG A 124 1.93 -20.79 13.53
C ARG A 124 3.24 -20.09 13.15
N ASP A 125 3.54 -20.04 11.86
CA ASP A 125 4.74 -19.39 11.30
C ASP A 125 4.52 -17.92 10.89
N THR A 126 3.27 -17.42 10.97
CA THR A 126 2.93 -16.01 10.72
C THR A 126 2.68 -15.28 12.05
N LEU A 127 3.46 -14.26 12.32
CA LEU A 127 3.36 -13.48 13.56
C LEU A 127 2.89 -12.05 13.28
N PRO A 128 2.16 -11.41 14.21
CA PRO A 128 1.80 -10.01 14.09
C PRO A 128 3.04 -9.12 13.94
N LEU A 129 2.90 -8.03 13.18
CA LEU A 129 4.00 -7.11 12.91
C LEU A 129 4.53 -6.47 14.19
N MET A 130 5.86 -6.39 14.31
CA MET A 130 6.49 -5.71 15.44
C MET A 130 6.38 -4.18 15.38
N SER A 131 6.32 -3.59 14.22
CA SER A 131 6.62 -2.16 14.07
C SER A 131 5.82 -1.36 13.05
N SER A 132 4.84 -1.93 12.41
CA SER A 132 4.06 -1.22 11.39
C SER A 132 2.58 -1.43 11.58
N ILE A 133 1.81 -0.40 11.26
CA ILE A 133 0.39 -0.55 11.03
C ILE A 133 0.25 -1.15 9.63
N THR A 134 -0.56 -2.17 9.49
CA THR A 134 -0.98 -2.74 8.21
C THR A 134 -2.50 -2.81 8.22
N TYR A 135 -3.08 -3.05 7.08
CA TYR A 135 -4.52 -3.26 6.97
C TYR A 135 -4.78 -4.57 6.22
N ASP A 136 -5.96 -5.12 6.43
CA ASP A 136 -6.51 -6.29 5.76
C ASP A 136 -7.87 -5.96 5.13
N ARG A 137 -8.19 -4.66 5.07
CA ARG A 137 -9.43 -4.14 4.48
C ARG A 137 -9.20 -2.77 3.90
N THR A 138 -9.82 -2.49 2.75
CA THR A 138 -9.78 -1.20 2.07
C THR A 138 -11.14 -0.83 1.50
N TYR A 139 -11.27 0.38 0.90
CA TYR A 139 -12.39 0.79 0.07
C TYR A 139 -11.89 1.13 -1.32
N VAL A 140 -12.48 0.50 -2.34
CA VAL A 140 -12.10 0.69 -3.74
C VAL A 140 -13.26 1.35 -4.49
N ILE A 141 -12.97 2.47 -5.15
CA ILE A 141 -13.91 3.11 -6.06
C ILE A 141 -13.84 2.36 -7.40
N ASP A 142 -14.96 1.79 -7.82
CA ASP A 142 -15.06 1.18 -9.15
C ASP A 142 -15.17 2.26 -10.23
N LEU A 143 -14.14 2.38 -11.06
CA LEU A 143 -14.05 3.36 -12.15
C LEU A 143 -14.47 2.81 -13.51
N ARG A 144 -14.74 1.50 -13.62
CA ARG A 144 -15.16 0.84 -14.88
C ARG A 144 -16.39 1.46 -15.54
N PRO A 145 -17.36 2.04 -14.80
CA PRO A 145 -18.46 2.75 -15.43
C PRO A 145 -18.04 3.93 -16.32
N GLY A 146 -16.82 4.48 -16.15
CA GLY A 146 -16.16 5.44 -17.05
C GLY A 146 -16.68 6.88 -17.01
N THR A 147 -17.91 7.12 -16.58
CA THR A 147 -18.47 8.47 -16.47
C THR A 147 -18.71 8.89 -15.02
N PRO A 148 -18.52 10.16 -14.67
CA PRO A 148 -18.76 10.66 -13.32
C PRO A 148 -20.19 10.34 -12.80
N GLU A 149 -21.19 10.39 -13.65
CA GLU A 149 -22.59 10.10 -13.31
C GLU A 149 -22.75 8.63 -12.92
N ALA A 150 -22.20 7.71 -13.71
CA ALA A 150 -22.33 6.29 -13.51
C ALA A 150 -21.50 5.82 -12.28
N ILE A 151 -20.28 6.34 -12.11
CA ILE A 151 -19.45 6.07 -10.92
C ILE A 151 -20.17 6.56 -9.66
N ARG A 152 -20.68 7.77 -9.69
CA ARG A 152 -21.44 8.33 -8.56
C ARG A 152 -22.70 7.53 -8.27
N ALA A 153 -23.42 7.04 -9.27
CA ALA A 153 -24.62 6.21 -9.09
C ALA A 153 -24.34 4.91 -8.33
N ALA A 154 -23.14 4.35 -8.48
CA ALA A 154 -22.68 3.16 -7.76
C ALA A 154 -22.34 3.39 -6.29
N MET A 155 -22.13 4.65 -5.87
CA MET A 155 -21.79 4.98 -4.48
C MET A 155 -22.99 4.83 -3.53
N PRO A 156 -22.77 4.70 -2.20
CA PRO A 156 -23.81 4.82 -1.17
C PRO A 156 -24.57 6.16 -1.29
N LYS A 157 -25.83 6.18 -0.84
CA LYS A 157 -26.70 7.36 -0.93
C LYS A 157 -26.09 8.62 -0.28
N ASP A 158 -25.47 8.49 0.88
CA ASP A 158 -24.79 9.58 1.59
C ASP A 158 -23.51 10.01 0.85
N GLY A 159 -22.78 9.08 0.26
CA GLY A 159 -21.62 9.36 -0.60
C GLY A 159 -22.02 10.17 -1.83
N ARG A 160 -23.06 9.74 -2.58
CA ARG A 160 -23.56 10.50 -3.73
C ARG A 160 -23.93 11.95 -3.40
N ARG A 161 -24.56 12.17 -2.24
CA ARG A 161 -24.87 13.53 -1.77
C ARG A 161 -23.61 14.26 -1.33
N GLY A 162 -22.71 13.54 -0.68
CA GLY A 162 -21.44 14.06 -0.18
C GLY A 162 -20.59 14.65 -1.31
N VAL A 163 -20.31 13.87 -2.35
CA VAL A 163 -19.46 14.33 -3.47
C VAL A 163 -20.09 15.48 -4.23
N ARG A 164 -21.41 15.45 -4.52
CA ARG A 164 -22.12 16.59 -5.14
C ARG A 164 -22.00 17.88 -4.33
N ARG A 165 -22.14 17.73 -3.01
CA ARG A 165 -21.99 18.88 -2.10
C ARG A 165 -20.54 19.36 -2.07
N ALA A 166 -19.56 18.45 -2.04
CA ALA A 166 -18.15 18.80 -2.03
C ALA A 166 -17.73 19.53 -3.31
N GLU A 167 -18.11 19.02 -4.49
CA GLU A 167 -17.89 19.71 -5.77
C GLU A 167 -18.45 21.14 -5.77
N ARG A 168 -19.70 21.28 -5.34
CA ARG A 168 -20.36 22.60 -5.30
C ARG A 168 -19.66 23.55 -4.33
N VAL A 169 -19.44 23.12 -3.09
CA VAL A 169 -18.88 23.98 -2.02
C VAL A 169 -17.43 24.35 -2.32
N ALA A 170 -16.61 23.42 -2.84
CA ALA A 170 -15.24 23.73 -3.26
C ALA A 170 -15.21 24.74 -4.40
N ARG A 171 -16.07 24.60 -5.42
CA ARG A 171 -16.19 25.54 -6.53
C ARG A 171 -16.66 26.92 -6.07
N GLU A 172 -17.68 27.00 -5.21
CA GLU A 172 -18.19 28.26 -4.64
C GLU A 172 -17.14 28.95 -3.77
N ALA A 173 -16.23 28.17 -3.14
CA ALA A 173 -15.09 28.70 -2.39
C ALA A 173 -13.88 29.11 -3.25
N GLY A 174 -13.98 29.04 -4.59
CA GLY A 174 -12.90 29.40 -5.50
C GLY A 174 -11.75 28.40 -5.52
N CYS A 175 -12.00 27.12 -5.14
CA CYS A 175 -10.96 26.10 -5.20
C CYS A 175 -10.71 25.63 -6.64
N THR A 176 -9.43 25.39 -6.96
CA THR A 176 -8.98 24.70 -8.17
C THR A 176 -8.39 23.35 -7.80
N ILE A 177 -8.62 22.33 -8.64
CA ILE A 177 -8.03 20.99 -8.49
C ILE A 177 -7.31 20.67 -9.78
N ALA A 178 -6.03 20.33 -9.67
CA ALA A 178 -5.19 20.00 -10.81
C ALA A 178 -4.24 18.85 -10.50
N GLU A 179 -3.80 18.17 -11.54
CA GLU A 179 -2.62 17.31 -11.47
C GLU A 179 -1.38 18.20 -11.56
N GLU A 180 -0.53 18.09 -10.55
CA GLU A 180 0.68 18.88 -10.40
C GLU A 180 1.93 17.99 -10.27
N THR A 181 1.95 16.86 -10.95
CA THR A 181 3.07 15.89 -10.90
C THR A 181 4.42 16.47 -11.29
N GLY A 182 4.43 17.51 -12.14
CA GLY A 182 5.63 18.19 -12.65
C GLY A 182 6.11 19.38 -11.82
N LEU A 183 5.68 19.55 -10.57
CA LEU A 183 6.16 20.61 -9.70
C LEU A 183 7.70 20.62 -9.56
N SER A 184 8.26 21.81 -9.37
CA SER A 184 9.63 21.94 -8.88
C SER A 184 9.76 21.46 -7.44
N ARG A 185 10.99 21.19 -7.01
CA ARG A 185 11.25 20.79 -5.61
C ARG A 185 10.74 21.83 -4.62
N GLU A 186 10.92 23.11 -4.91
CA GLU A 186 10.50 24.22 -4.06
C GLU A 186 8.98 24.30 -3.93
N GLU A 187 8.27 24.18 -5.05
CA GLU A 187 6.80 24.14 -5.04
C GLU A 187 6.27 22.93 -4.28
N PHE A 188 6.91 21.77 -4.45
CA PHE A 188 6.55 20.56 -3.70
C PHE A 188 6.69 20.76 -2.19
N GLU A 189 7.69 21.50 -1.69
CA GLU A 189 7.81 21.75 -0.25
C GLU A 189 6.60 22.52 0.29
N SER A 190 6.02 23.43 -0.47
CA SER A 190 4.78 24.13 -0.07
C SER A 190 3.60 23.17 0.05
N VAL A 191 3.50 22.17 -0.85
CA VAL A 191 2.48 21.12 -0.80
C VAL A 191 2.72 20.19 0.38
N TYR A 192 3.98 19.84 0.67
CA TYR A 192 4.35 18.99 1.79
C TYR A 192 3.98 19.62 3.15
N GLN A 193 3.97 20.95 3.31
CA GLN A 193 3.53 21.61 4.55
C GLN A 193 2.10 21.27 4.95
N VAL A 194 1.21 20.96 3.98
CA VAL A 194 -0.14 20.47 4.27
C VAL A 194 -0.09 19.13 5.04
N LEU A 195 0.88 18.27 4.73
CA LEU A 195 1.05 17.01 5.46
C LEU A 195 1.60 17.23 6.87
N ILE A 196 2.49 18.19 7.07
CA ILE A 196 2.97 18.55 8.42
C ILE A 196 1.79 18.99 9.28
N ALA A 197 0.96 19.91 8.79
CA ALA A 197 -0.24 20.36 9.50
C ALA A 197 -1.25 19.21 9.74
N THR A 198 -1.37 18.28 8.78
CA THR A 198 -2.21 17.07 8.93
C THR A 198 -1.67 16.17 10.05
N ALA A 199 -0.36 15.95 10.07
CA ALA A 199 0.31 15.07 11.02
C ALA A 199 0.24 15.62 12.47
N GLU A 200 0.41 16.93 12.64
CA GLU A 200 0.24 17.62 13.92
C GLU A 200 -1.19 17.48 14.46
N ARG A 201 -2.18 17.69 13.59
CA ARG A 201 -3.59 17.53 13.95
C ARG A 201 -3.96 16.11 14.34
N ASP A 202 -3.48 15.12 13.58
CA ASP A 202 -3.94 13.74 13.68
C ASP A 202 -2.98 12.88 14.54
N GLY A 203 -1.88 13.47 15.05
CA GLY A 203 -1.00 12.85 16.03
C GLY A 203 -0.09 11.76 15.44
N PHE A 204 0.29 11.84 14.18
CA PHE A 204 1.24 10.90 13.58
C PHE A 204 2.53 11.60 13.14
N ARG A 205 3.57 10.82 12.84
CA ARG A 205 4.84 11.32 12.33
C ARG A 205 4.98 11.00 10.84
N PRO A 206 5.00 12.00 9.95
CA PRO A 206 5.17 11.78 8.53
C PRO A 206 6.62 11.37 8.21
N HIS A 207 6.83 10.78 7.05
CA HIS A 207 8.17 10.64 6.50
C HIS A 207 8.74 12.03 6.14
N PRO A 208 10.07 12.19 6.04
CA PRO A 208 10.66 13.41 5.48
C PRO A 208 10.13 13.69 4.06
N SER A 209 10.05 14.96 3.66
CA SER A 209 9.57 15.38 2.33
C SER A 209 10.30 14.66 1.19
N GLN A 210 11.59 14.36 1.39
CA GLN A 210 12.42 13.63 0.43
C GLN A 210 11.82 12.28 0.02
N VAL A 211 11.16 11.57 0.95
CA VAL A 211 10.57 10.25 0.63
C VAL A 211 9.44 10.37 -0.41
N TYR A 212 8.59 11.39 -0.28
CA TYR A 212 7.48 11.63 -1.20
C TYR A 212 7.99 12.18 -2.54
N TRP A 213 8.99 13.05 -2.48
CA TRP A 213 9.67 13.57 -3.65
C TRP A 213 10.35 12.46 -4.45
N ASP A 214 11.10 11.59 -3.77
CA ASP A 214 11.73 10.43 -4.42
C ASP A 214 10.68 9.51 -5.05
N MET A 215 9.53 9.31 -4.40
CA MET A 215 8.45 8.52 -4.98
C MET A 215 7.95 9.12 -6.29
N LEU A 216 7.68 10.43 -6.33
CA LEU A 216 7.23 11.12 -7.56
C LEU A 216 8.29 11.04 -8.66
N THR A 217 9.56 11.31 -8.34
CA THR A 217 10.62 11.45 -9.34
C THR A 217 11.13 10.09 -9.83
N THR A 218 11.25 9.08 -8.97
CA THR A 218 11.77 7.76 -9.37
C THR A 218 10.72 6.90 -10.05
N LEU A 219 9.46 6.97 -9.62
CA LEU A 219 8.36 6.25 -10.28
C LEU A 219 7.90 6.95 -11.55
N GLY A 220 8.08 8.27 -11.63
CA GLY A 220 7.67 9.09 -12.76
C GLY A 220 6.15 9.19 -12.94
N PRO A 221 5.68 10.02 -13.89
CA PRO A 221 4.25 10.35 -14.03
C PRO A 221 3.38 9.18 -14.50
N GLN A 222 3.98 8.10 -14.99
CA GLN A 222 3.24 6.88 -15.35
C GLN A 222 2.82 6.07 -14.11
N HIS A 223 3.56 6.18 -13.01
CA HIS A 223 3.37 5.35 -11.82
C HIS A 223 3.13 6.12 -10.53
N ALA A 224 3.47 7.42 -10.47
CA ALA A 224 3.21 8.28 -9.33
C ALA A 224 2.75 9.65 -9.81
N ARG A 225 1.57 10.06 -9.36
CA ARG A 225 0.90 11.29 -9.78
C ARG A 225 0.48 12.10 -8.56
N LEU A 226 0.69 13.40 -8.60
CA LEU A 226 0.33 14.32 -7.53
C LEU A 226 -0.87 15.17 -7.95
N PHE A 227 -1.96 15.08 -7.21
CA PHE A 227 -3.13 15.94 -7.38
C PHE A 227 -3.22 16.90 -6.22
N VAL A 228 -3.46 18.17 -6.51
CA VAL A 228 -3.49 19.24 -5.50
C VAL A 228 -4.78 20.04 -5.62
N LEU A 229 -5.40 20.33 -4.48
CA LEU A 229 -6.47 21.30 -4.37
C LEU A 229 -5.89 22.60 -3.78
N ARG A 230 -6.04 23.69 -4.55
CA ARG A 230 -5.62 25.03 -4.14
C ARG A 230 -6.83 25.95 -3.98
N ARG A 231 -6.67 26.92 -3.10
CA ARG A 231 -7.56 28.07 -2.98
C ARG A 231 -6.69 29.34 -2.88
N ASP A 232 -6.96 30.32 -3.71
CA ASP A 232 -6.16 31.57 -3.77
C ASP A 232 -4.65 31.26 -3.98
N GLY A 233 -4.33 30.23 -4.77
CA GLY A 233 -2.96 29.75 -5.01
C GLY A 233 -2.36 28.89 -3.88
N VAL A 234 -2.96 28.87 -2.70
CA VAL A 234 -2.45 28.12 -1.52
C VAL A 234 -2.91 26.66 -1.56
N PRO A 235 -2.00 25.66 -1.38
CA PRO A 235 -2.39 24.26 -1.32
C PRO A 235 -3.12 23.96 0.00
N HIS A 236 -4.25 23.25 -0.09
CA HIS A 236 -5.05 22.85 1.06
C HIS A 236 -5.26 21.34 1.19
N CYS A 237 -5.28 20.63 0.07
CA CYS A 237 -5.31 19.16 0.05
C CYS A 237 -4.43 18.67 -1.08
N TRP A 238 -3.88 17.47 -0.91
CA TRP A 238 -3.21 16.77 -1.99
C TRP A 238 -3.31 15.26 -1.83
N ASP A 239 -3.27 14.54 -2.95
CA ASP A 239 -3.17 13.09 -3.05
C ASP A 239 -1.99 12.72 -3.94
N LEU A 240 -1.12 11.86 -3.44
CA LEU A 240 -0.13 11.13 -4.21
C LEU A 240 -0.74 9.79 -4.60
N VAL A 241 -1.04 9.65 -5.87
CA VAL A 241 -1.71 8.48 -6.44
C VAL A 241 -0.68 7.62 -7.16
N THR A 242 -0.65 6.32 -6.83
CA THR A 242 0.14 5.34 -7.58
C THR A 242 -0.72 4.64 -8.62
N VAL A 243 -0.09 4.28 -9.76
CA VAL A 243 -0.78 3.60 -10.88
C VAL A 243 0.01 2.38 -11.30
N ALA A 244 -0.67 1.23 -11.37
CA ALA A 244 -0.14 -0.03 -11.84
C ALA A 244 -1.09 -0.63 -12.88
N GLY A 245 -0.74 -0.53 -14.15
CA GLY A 245 -1.62 -0.96 -15.25
C GLY A 245 -2.92 -0.15 -15.29
N LYS A 246 -4.05 -0.78 -14.94
CA LYS A 246 -5.37 -0.15 -14.89
C LYS A 246 -5.91 0.04 -13.47
N ASP A 247 -5.09 -0.14 -12.47
CA ASP A 247 -5.44 0.01 -11.07
C ASP A 247 -4.62 1.14 -10.47
N ALA A 248 -5.27 1.98 -9.65
CA ALA A 248 -4.66 3.10 -8.95
C ALA A 248 -4.92 3.02 -7.45
N ALA A 249 -4.06 3.67 -6.66
CA ALA A 249 -4.24 3.78 -5.22
C ALA A 249 -3.88 5.19 -4.73
N THR A 250 -4.70 5.78 -3.87
CA THR A 250 -4.35 6.99 -3.11
C THR A 250 -3.34 6.63 -2.04
N TYR A 251 -2.06 6.61 -2.43
CA TYR A 251 -0.97 6.07 -1.61
C TYR A 251 -0.67 6.94 -0.39
N TYR A 252 -0.71 8.26 -0.57
CA TYR A 252 -0.63 9.26 0.48
C TYR A 252 -1.61 10.39 0.18
N GLY A 253 -2.16 10.97 1.23
CA GLY A 253 -3.02 12.13 1.12
C GLY A 253 -2.88 13.04 2.34
N ALA A 254 -3.13 14.32 2.16
CA ALA A 254 -3.11 15.30 3.24
C ALA A 254 -4.19 16.36 3.05
N SER A 255 -4.67 16.91 4.18
CA SER A 255 -5.69 17.95 4.17
C SER A 255 -5.52 18.93 5.33
N SER A 256 -5.47 20.21 5.04
CA SER A 256 -5.41 21.26 6.05
C SER A 256 -6.71 21.36 6.86
N ASN A 257 -6.66 21.95 8.05
CA ASN A 257 -7.87 22.23 8.82
C ASN A 257 -8.84 23.16 8.07
N ALA A 258 -8.32 24.14 7.36
CA ALA A 258 -9.11 25.08 6.58
C ALA A 258 -9.94 24.40 5.48
N SER A 259 -9.41 23.31 4.89
CA SER A 259 -10.07 22.55 3.83
C SER A 259 -11.41 21.94 4.24
N ARG A 260 -11.65 21.76 5.52
CA ARG A 260 -12.92 21.25 6.06
C ARG A 260 -14.10 22.15 5.75
N SER A 261 -13.91 23.48 5.77
CA SER A 261 -14.96 24.46 5.51
C SER A 261 -15.51 24.37 4.09
N PHE A 262 -14.68 23.97 3.12
CA PHE A 262 -15.04 23.80 1.72
C PHE A 262 -14.97 22.34 1.25
N ARG A 263 -14.91 21.37 2.19
CA ARG A 263 -14.92 19.91 1.90
C ARG A 263 -13.82 19.47 0.93
N GLY A 264 -12.64 20.06 1.07
CA GLY A 264 -11.56 19.95 0.09
C GLY A 264 -11.10 18.52 -0.15
N ALA A 265 -10.89 17.71 0.89
CA ALA A 265 -10.46 16.32 0.74
C ALA A 265 -11.47 15.49 -0.09
N GLU A 266 -12.76 15.60 0.19
CA GLU A 266 -13.81 14.86 -0.52
C GLU A 266 -13.96 15.35 -1.99
N ALA A 267 -13.76 16.65 -2.23
CA ALA A 267 -13.74 17.21 -3.59
C ALA A 267 -12.53 16.73 -4.38
N LEU A 268 -11.36 16.65 -3.74
CA LEU A 268 -10.12 16.14 -4.36
C LEU A 268 -10.23 14.67 -4.71
N ASP A 269 -10.55 13.77 -3.75
CA ASP A 269 -10.73 12.34 -4.01
C ASP A 269 -11.71 12.09 -5.17
N TRP A 270 -12.82 12.85 -5.21
CA TRP A 270 -13.78 12.72 -6.29
C TRP A 270 -13.23 13.19 -7.64
N ALA A 271 -12.52 14.30 -7.68
CA ALA A 271 -11.89 14.81 -8.89
C ALA A 271 -10.83 13.85 -9.43
N VAL A 272 -10.00 13.28 -8.54
CA VAL A 272 -9.02 12.24 -8.87
C VAL A 272 -9.73 11.03 -9.49
N ALA A 273 -10.79 10.52 -8.85
CA ALA A 273 -11.56 9.41 -9.39
C ALA A 273 -12.10 9.67 -10.80
N CYS A 274 -12.66 10.88 -11.03
CA CYS A 274 -13.17 11.27 -12.32
C CYS A 274 -12.08 11.42 -13.39
N THR A 275 -10.92 11.95 -13.04
CA THR A 275 -9.77 12.09 -13.94
C THR A 275 -9.26 10.72 -14.38
N LEU A 276 -9.00 9.84 -13.43
CA LEU A 276 -8.50 8.49 -13.69
C LEU A 276 -9.49 7.65 -14.53
N ALA A 277 -10.80 7.79 -14.27
CA ALA A 277 -11.83 7.09 -15.04
C ALA A 277 -11.81 7.49 -16.52
N LYS A 278 -11.66 8.78 -16.83
CA LYS A 278 -11.55 9.29 -18.20
C LYS A 278 -10.34 8.73 -18.96
N GLU A 279 -9.28 8.38 -18.22
CA GLU A 279 -8.05 7.80 -18.77
C GLU A 279 -8.13 6.25 -18.89
N GLY A 280 -9.26 5.66 -18.51
CA GLY A 280 -9.48 4.22 -18.61
C GLY A 280 -8.90 3.40 -17.47
N ILE A 281 -8.53 4.03 -16.34
CA ILE A 281 -8.25 3.35 -15.07
C ILE A 281 -9.55 2.73 -14.57
N ARG A 282 -9.45 1.52 -14.01
CA ARG A 282 -10.61 0.70 -13.64
C ARG A 282 -10.95 0.75 -12.17
N SER A 283 -9.97 1.03 -11.32
CA SER A 283 -10.16 1.08 -9.88
C SER A 283 -9.29 2.17 -9.24
N LEU A 284 -9.80 2.77 -8.16
CA LEU A 284 -9.03 3.63 -7.26
C LEU A 284 -9.17 3.08 -5.84
N ASP A 285 -8.11 2.47 -5.35
CA ASP A 285 -8.00 2.01 -3.97
C ASP A 285 -7.70 3.20 -3.04
N LEU A 286 -8.59 3.46 -2.10
CA LEU A 286 -8.40 4.48 -1.07
C LEU A 286 -7.50 4.01 0.07
N MET A 287 -6.93 2.80 -0.02
CA MET A 287 -6.05 2.18 0.94
C MET A 287 -6.75 1.87 2.29
N GLY A 288 -6.01 1.48 3.30
CA GLY A 288 -6.45 0.89 4.54
C GLY A 288 -7.70 1.45 5.20
N ALA A 289 -8.54 0.56 5.67
CA ALA A 289 -9.73 0.82 6.45
C ALA A 289 -9.72 -0.02 7.74
N GLU A 290 -10.64 0.29 8.64
CA GLU A 290 -10.79 -0.43 9.91
C GLU A 290 -11.21 -1.88 9.73
N SER A 291 -10.66 -2.73 10.59
CA SER A 291 -11.08 -4.11 10.78
C SER A 291 -10.95 -4.48 12.25
N THR A 292 -11.33 -5.71 12.60
CA THR A 292 -11.07 -6.23 13.95
C THR A 292 -9.59 -6.30 14.28
N ARG A 293 -8.75 -6.44 13.25
CA ARG A 293 -7.29 -6.46 13.38
C ARG A 293 -6.68 -5.06 13.51
N VAL A 294 -7.30 -4.05 12.90
CA VAL A 294 -6.78 -2.67 12.83
C VAL A 294 -7.89 -1.67 13.16
N PRO A 295 -8.39 -1.66 14.41
CA PRO A 295 -9.45 -0.76 14.84
C PRO A 295 -9.04 0.72 14.81
N GLU A 296 -7.74 1.02 14.81
CA GLU A 296 -7.20 2.38 14.79
C GLU A 296 -7.58 3.14 13.51
N LEU A 297 -7.88 2.42 12.43
CA LEU A 297 -8.29 3.02 11.16
C LEU A 297 -9.79 3.39 11.10
N TYR A 298 -10.54 3.28 12.19
CA TYR A 298 -11.98 3.58 12.22
C TYR A 298 -12.33 4.96 11.66
N GLY A 299 -11.60 5.99 12.07
CA GLY A 299 -11.86 7.36 11.61
C GLY A 299 -11.70 7.52 10.10
N VAL A 300 -10.64 6.95 9.56
CA VAL A 300 -10.31 6.98 8.14
C VAL A 300 -11.28 6.10 7.35
N GLY A 301 -11.59 4.90 7.83
CA GLY A 301 -12.52 3.99 7.17
C GLY A 301 -13.94 4.55 7.13
N ARG A 302 -14.38 5.25 8.19
CA ARG A 302 -15.66 5.97 8.19
C ARG A 302 -15.76 7.06 7.11
N TYR A 303 -14.65 7.69 6.77
CA TYR A 303 -14.56 8.61 5.64
C TYR A 303 -14.67 7.86 4.31
N LYS A 304 -13.85 6.82 4.10
CA LYS A 304 -13.71 6.08 2.83
C LYS A 304 -14.97 5.30 2.44
N ARG A 305 -15.73 4.77 3.40
CA ARG A 305 -16.99 4.05 3.13
C ARG A 305 -18.05 4.86 2.38
N ARG A 306 -17.87 6.17 2.24
CA ARG A 306 -18.78 7.00 1.45
C ARG A 306 -18.59 6.80 -0.05
N PHE A 307 -17.41 6.32 -0.46
CA PHE A 307 -17.05 6.17 -1.86
C PHE A 307 -17.35 4.77 -2.42
N ALA A 308 -17.53 3.76 -1.58
CA ALA A 308 -17.85 2.41 -2.00
C ALA A 308 -18.89 1.75 -1.08
N GLN A 309 -19.75 0.88 -1.66
CA GLN A 309 -20.85 0.21 -0.92
C GLN A 309 -20.33 -0.73 0.16
N HIS A 310 -19.26 -1.46 -0.14
CA HIS A 310 -18.68 -2.46 0.73
C HIS A 310 -17.15 -2.29 0.79
N PRO A 311 -16.53 -2.62 1.93
CA PRO A 311 -15.09 -2.74 1.98
C PRO A 311 -14.62 -3.93 1.13
N THR A 312 -13.39 -3.85 0.66
CA THR A 312 -12.69 -4.93 -0.03
C THR A 312 -11.72 -5.57 0.95
N GLU A 313 -11.84 -6.88 1.17
CA GLU A 313 -10.87 -7.64 1.95
C GLU A 313 -9.59 -7.81 1.14
N VAL A 314 -8.45 -7.56 1.78
CA VAL A 314 -7.11 -7.74 1.20
C VAL A 314 -6.25 -8.59 2.14
N ASP A 315 -5.24 -9.23 1.59
CA ASP A 315 -4.34 -10.03 2.41
C ASP A 315 -3.55 -9.10 3.36
N GLY A 316 -3.61 -9.38 4.65
CA GLY A 316 -2.88 -8.60 5.65
C GLY A 316 -1.39 -8.95 5.68
N ALA A 317 -0.54 -8.02 6.11
CA ALA A 317 0.89 -8.30 6.28
C ALA A 317 1.18 -9.05 7.60
N TRP A 318 2.18 -9.94 7.55
CA TRP A 318 2.64 -10.78 8.65
C TRP A 318 4.17 -10.90 8.64
N ASP A 319 4.75 -11.08 9.81
CA ASP A 319 6.16 -11.39 9.95
C ASP A 319 6.36 -12.90 10.00
N VAL A 320 7.22 -13.44 9.13
CA VAL A 320 7.61 -14.85 9.05
C VAL A 320 9.06 -14.96 9.54
N PRO A 321 9.31 -15.42 10.76
CA PRO A 321 10.66 -15.44 11.32
C PRO A 321 11.61 -16.39 10.58
N THR A 322 12.73 -15.86 10.13
CA THR A 322 13.88 -16.66 9.67
C THR A 322 14.79 -17.03 10.84
N ARG A 323 14.78 -16.23 11.93
CA ARG A 323 15.52 -16.44 13.17
C ARG A 323 14.57 -16.31 14.38
N PRO A 324 13.77 -17.36 14.71
CA PRO A 324 12.68 -17.25 15.70
C PRO A 324 13.12 -16.74 17.08
N VAL A 325 14.27 -17.21 17.60
CA VAL A 325 14.80 -16.79 18.91
C VAL A 325 15.11 -15.29 18.92
N VAL A 326 15.80 -14.78 17.87
CA VAL A 326 16.13 -13.37 17.75
C VAL A 326 14.86 -12.53 17.58
N TYR A 327 13.93 -13.01 16.77
CA TYR A 327 12.64 -12.32 16.57
C TYR A 327 11.87 -12.16 17.88
N GLN A 328 11.77 -13.23 18.68
CA GLN A 328 11.11 -13.20 19.99
C GLN A 328 11.80 -12.26 20.98
N ALA A 329 13.15 -12.29 21.02
CA ALA A 329 13.92 -11.39 21.88
C ALA A 329 13.67 -9.91 21.52
N LEU A 330 13.66 -9.58 20.23
CA LEU A 330 13.35 -8.23 19.75
C LEU A 330 11.92 -7.80 20.10
N GLY A 331 10.96 -8.70 19.94
CA GLY A 331 9.57 -8.45 20.32
C GLY A 331 9.39 -8.17 21.81
N ARG A 332 10.11 -8.91 22.68
CA ARG A 332 10.13 -8.68 24.14
C ARG A 332 10.74 -7.32 24.47
N ALA A 333 11.94 -7.04 23.96
CA ALA A 333 12.63 -5.78 24.20
C ALA A 333 11.79 -4.56 23.80
N ARG A 334 11.04 -4.66 22.70
CA ARG A 334 10.15 -3.60 22.24
C ARG A 334 8.95 -3.39 23.16
N ARG A 335 8.29 -4.46 23.60
CA ARG A 335 7.18 -4.39 24.56
C ARG A 335 7.61 -3.72 25.86
N THR A 336 8.76 -4.10 26.39
CA THR A 336 9.33 -3.48 27.60
C THR A 336 9.57 -1.97 27.40
N ARG A 337 10.16 -1.55 26.27
CA ARG A 337 10.38 -0.11 25.99
C ARG A 337 9.05 0.65 25.87
N HIS A 338 8.04 0.05 25.27
CA HIS A 338 6.71 0.67 25.15
C HIS A 338 6.05 0.85 26.53
N LEU A 339 6.12 -0.15 27.39
CA LEU A 339 5.60 -0.10 28.76
C LEU A 339 6.33 0.96 29.59
N VAL A 340 7.66 1.02 29.51
CA VAL A 340 8.46 2.03 30.21
C VAL A 340 8.12 3.45 29.73
N ARG A 341 7.98 3.66 28.42
CA ARG A 341 7.56 4.97 27.89
C ARG A 341 6.17 5.38 28.37
N LYS A 342 5.21 4.45 28.36
CA LYS A 342 3.85 4.69 28.86
C LYS A 342 3.85 5.02 30.36
N TRP A 343 4.72 4.37 31.14
CA TRP A 343 4.87 4.62 32.58
C TRP A 343 5.56 5.96 32.87
N LEU A 344 6.50 6.39 32.03
CA LEU A 344 7.21 7.68 32.16
C LEU A 344 6.44 8.87 31.54
N GLY A 345 5.20 8.69 31.05
CA GLY A 345 4.39 9.76 30.47
C GLY A 345 4.93 10.36 29.16
N ARG A 346 5.74 9.60 28.44
CA ARG A 346 6.35 10.03 27.16
C ARG A 346 5.87 9.18 25.99
#